data_b8911727a51ce6e6d20558bf429f4c79
#
_entry.id   b8911727a51ce6e6d20558bf429f4c79
#
_cell.length_a   1.000
_cell.length_b   1.000
_cell.length_c   1.000
_cell.angle_alpha   90.00
_cell.angle_beta   90.00
_cell.angle_gamma   90.00
#
_symmetry.space_group_name_H-M   'P 1'
#
loop_
_entity.id
_entity.type
_entity.pdbx_description
1 polymer ?
#
loop_
_entity_poly.entity_id
_entity_poly.type
_entity_poly.pdbx_seq_one_letter_code
_entity_poly.pdbx_strand_id
1 'polypeptide(L)'
;MGVFRMYDAGDENVRVITMGDIDHQGENPLLRIHSSCLASEVFGAQDCDCADQLRESMKFIATEGNGIIIHLHQEGRGQGLSEKIRAVRLMESDSLDTVQSFEQLGLEQDIRTYESAVELLKSLKIDAVRLISNNPRKRHYLENNNISVSSVNTHPNIRPENKEYLYTKMRKLGHLLPLDEQQQNDTEIQFYHSDQPGGYLSNFSLHSVFLEGFSWRTVEHYYQAQKFSGNKIQQEIRLSATPTLAKSLAKEHHSERIPDWESKKESVMLAALRAKFLQHPDLGDLLKDTGTHRLVELTDNDSYWAETTDGSGLNRLGVLLMKVRSELQVQ
;
A
#
# COMPACT_ATOMS: atom_id res chain seq x y z
N MET A 1 15.01 21.62 -27.08
CA MET A 1 13.72 20.97 -26.73
C MET A 1 12.92 20.81 -28.00
N GLY A 2 12.32 19.63 -28.21
CA GLY A 2 11.47 19.41 -29.39
C GLY A 2 10.11 20.06 -29.25
N VAL A 3 9.39 20.15 -30.36
CA VAL A 3 8.03 20.70 -30.40
C VAL A 3 7.04 19.57 -30.22
N PHE A 4 6.33 19.56 -29.07
CA PHE A 4 5.17 18.69 -28.86
C PHE A 4 3.92 19.31 -29.46
N ARG A 5 3.09 18.49 -30.10
CA ARG A 5 1.78 18.85 -30.62
C ARG A 5 0.70 18.13 -29.86
N MET A 6 -0.38 18.83 -29.54
CA MET A 6 -1.53 18.25 -28.87
C MET A 6 -2.68 18.10 -29.86
N TYR A 7 -3.35 16.98 -29.81
CA TYR A 7 -4.50 16.67 -30.69
C TYR A 7 -5.74 16.35 -29.84
N ASP A 8 -6.87 16.73 -30.37
CA ASP A 8 -8.16 16.30 -29.85
C ASP A 8 -8.45 14.88 -30.34
N ALA A 9 -8.68 13.98 -29.40
CA ALA A 9 -9.02 12.58 -29.71
C ALA A 9 -10.53 12.35 -29.94
N GLY A 10 -11.37 13.41 -29.84
CA GLY A 10 -12.82 13.28 -29.89
C GLY A 10 -13.45 12.70 -28.60
N ASP A 11 -12.64 12.43 -27.58
CA ASP A 11 -13.04 12.02 -26.24
C ASP A 11 -12.45 12.99 -25.22
N GLU A 12 -13.30 13.63 -24.43
CA GLU A 12 -12.88 14.59 -23.40
C GLU A 12 -11.98 13.99 -22.31
N ASN A 13 -11.98 12.67 -22.19
CA ASN A 13 -11.15 11.92 -21.25
C ASN A 13 -9.78 11.51 -21.81
N VAL A 14 -9.52 11.81 -23.09
CA VAL A 14 -8.28 11.43 -23.78
C VAL A 14 -7.58 12.67 -24.32
N ARG A 15 -6.30 12.80 -24.01
CA ARG A 15 -5.42 13.83 -24.60
C ARG A 15 -4.25 13.14 -25.29
N VAL A 16 -3.99 13.51 -26.52
CA VAL A 16 -2.91 12.95 -27.33
C VAL A 16 -1.86 14.00 -27.54
N ILE A 17 -0.65 13.68 -27.18
CA ILE A 17 0.51 14.56 -27.35
C ILE A 17 1.54 13.79 -28.18
N THR A 18 1.98 14.38 -29.29
CA THR A 18 2.96 13.74 -30.17
C THR A 18 4.18 14.62 -30.38
N MET A 19 5.25 14.00 -30.74
CA MET A 19 6.46 14.63 -31.24
C MET A 19 6.99 13.83 -32.43
N GLY A 20 7.50 14.54 -33.44
CA GLY A 20 7.99 13.93 -34.68
C GLY A 20 6.89 13.54 -35.65
N ASP A 21 7.26 12.76 -36.65
CA ASP A 21 6.37 12.23 -37.66
C ASP A 21 6.05 10.77 -37.30
N ILE A 22 4.86 10.56 -36.71
CA ILE A 22 4.40 9.25 -36.22
C ILE A 22 3.92 8.33 -37.38
N ASP A 23 3.74 8.86 -38.56
CA ASP A 23 3.27 8.11 -39.75
C ASP A 23 4.42 7.50 -40.57
N HIS A 24 5.69 7.76 -40.20
CA HIS A 24 6.84 7.28 -40.95
C HIS A 24 7.17 5.80 -40.66
N GLN A 25 7.52 5.05 -41.71
CA GLN A 25 7.95 3.66 -41.72
C GLN A 25 9.41 3.50 -41.14
N GLY A 26 9.67 4.16 -40.01
CA GLY A 26 10.94 4.07 -39.29
C GLY A 26 10.88 3.12 -38.08
N GLU A 27 11.64 3.42 -37.06
CA GLU A 27 11.54 2.70 -35.77
C GLU A 27 10.17 2.91 -35.12
N ASN A 28 9.65 1.87 -34.45
CA ASN A 28 8.40 1.92 -33.73
C ASN A 28 8.40 3.12 -32.75
N PRO A 29 7.34 3.94 -32.73
CA PRO A 29 7.32 5.15 -31.90
C PRO A 29 7.40 4.81 -30.41
N LEU A 30 8.02 5.68 -29.62
CA LEU A 30 7.89 5.65 -28.18
C LEU A 30 6.45 5.93 -27.78
N LEU A 31 5.88 5.12 -26.89
CA LEU A 31 4.52 5.28 -26.38
C LEU A 31 4.51 5.42 -24.88
N ARG A 32 3.86 6.45 -24.37
CA ARG A 32 3.47 6.54 -22.96
C ARG A 32 1.95 6.56 -22.86
N ILE A 33 1.34 5.58 -22.22
CA ILE A 33 -0.04 5.65 -21.75
C ILE A 33 0.00 6.15 -20.32
N HIS A 34 -0.52 7.34 -20.04
CA HIS A 34 -0.46 8.00 -18.76
C HIS A 34 -1.86 8.23 -18.20
N SER A 35 -2.14 7.68 -17.00
CA SER A 35 -3.38 7.98 -16.28
C SER A 35 -3.16 9.21 -15.40
N SER A 36 -4.10 10.16 -15.41
CA SER A 36 -4.00 11.43 -14.68
C SER A 36 -3.78 11.26 -13.18
N CYS A 37 -3.03 12.18 -12.62
CA CYS A 37 -2.79 12.31 -11.19
C CYS A 37 -2.74 13.79 -10.82
N LEU A 38 -3.89 14.41 -10.58
CA LEU A 38 -4.03 15.84 -10.32
C LEU A 38 -3.12 16.32 -9.17
N ALA A 39 -3.08 15.56 -8.07
CA ALA A 39 -2.26 15.91 -6.91
C ALA A 39 -0.77 16.05 -7.28
N SER A 40 -0.21 15.07 -8.03
CA SER A 40 1.21 15.06 -8.37
C SER A 40 1.53 15.99 -9.54
N GLU A 41 0.72 15.98 -10.60
CA GLU A 41 1.01 16.67 -11.85
C GLU A 41 0.78 18.19 -11.74
N VAL A 42 -0.27 18.60 -11.00
CA VAL A 42 -0.67 20.02 -10.89
C VAL A 42 -0.21 20.63 -9.56
N PHE A 43 -0.41 19.92 -8.45
CA PHE A 43 -0.14 20.45 -7.12
C PHE A 43 1.22 20.02 -6.54
N GLY A 44 1.98 19.18 -7.26
CA GLY A 44 3.33 18.81 -6.89
C GLY A 44 3.45 17.87 -5.70
N ALA A 45 2.39 17.09 -5.40
CA ALA A 45 2.44 16.07 -4.37
C ALA A 45 3.55 15.04 -4.66
N GLN A 46 4.27 14.64 -3.61
CA GLN A 46 5.48 13.82 -3.72
C GLN A 46 5.30 12.39 -3.19
N ASP A 47 4.13 12.07 -2.69
CA ASP A 47 3.71 10.74 -2.20
C ASP A 47 3.59 9.67 -3.29
N CYS A 48 3.69 10.07 -4.56
CA CYS A 48 3.77 9.20 -5.72
C CYS A 48 4.82 9.67 -6.74
N ASP A 49 5.00 8.90 -7.81
CA ASP A 49 5.96 9.16 -8.89
C ASP A 49 5.28 9.58 -10.22
N CYS A 50 3.99 9.93 -10.21
CA CYS A 50 3.22 10.14 -11.45
C CYS A 50 3.74 11.31 -12.30
N ALA A 51 3.99 12.47 -11.69
CA ALA A 51 4.55 13.64 -12.39
C ALA A 51 5.96 13.36 -12.93
N ASP A 52 6.79 12.63 -12.18
CA ASP A 52 8.14 12.29 -12.62
C ASP A 52 8.09 11.35 -13.83
N GLN A 53 7.22 10.33 -13.81
CA GLN A 53 7.01 9.43 -14.95
C GLN A 53 6.58 10.17 -16.21
N LEU A 54 5.69 11.16 -16.09
CA LEU A 54 5.26 11.97 -17.22
C LEU A 54 6.41 12.79 -17.78
N ARG A 55 7.13 13.50 -16.91
CA ARG A 55 8.29 14.35 -17.30
C ARG A 55 9.41 13.52 -17.91
N GLU A 56 9.72 12.35 -17.34
CA GLU A 56 10.72 11.42 -17.87
C GLU A 56 10.34 10.92 -19.26
N SER A 57 9.07 10.50 -19.44
CA SER A 57 8.57 10.07 -20.74
C SER A 57 8.65 11.17 -21.80
N MET A 58 8.35 12.42 -21.42
CA MET A 58 8.52 13.57 -22.32
C MET A 58 10.00 13.78 -22.69
N LYS A 59 10.93 13.60 -21.74
CA LYS A 59 12.37 13.70 -22.02
C LYS A 59 12.83 12.58 -22.97
N PHE A 60 12.41 11.33 -22.75
CA PHE A 60 12.74 10.23 -23.67
C PHE A 60 12.26 10.53 -25.09
N ILE A 61 10.99 10.90 -25.24
CA ILE A 61 10.41 11.25 -26.54
C ILE A 61 11.15 12.45 -27.16
N ALA A 62 11.50 13.46 -26.37
CA ALA A 62 12.22 14.63 -26.87
C ALA A 62 13.66 14.30 -27.32
N THR A 63 14.32 13.32 -26.69
CA THR A 63 15.65 12.86 -27.07
C THR A 63 15.63 12.05 -28.36
N GLU A 64 14.64 11.16 -28.48
CA GLU A 64 14.44 10.34 -29.68
C GLU A 64 13.88 11.16 -30.89
N GLY A 65 13.17 12.23 -30.59
CA GLY A 65 12.53 13.06 -31.62
C GLY A 65 11.23 12.48 -32.19
N ASN A 66 10.79 11.30 -31.70
CA ASN A 66 9.58 10.62 -32.16
C ASN A 66 8.88 9.88 -31.02
N GLY A 67 7.56 10.11 -30.84
CA GLY A 67 6.76 9.39 -29.87
C GLY A 67 5.41 10.03 -29.56
N ILE A 68 4.64 9.28 -28.77
CA ILE A 68 3.24 9.55 -28.46
C ILE A 68 3.03 9.45 -26.95
N ILE A 69 2.33 10.41 -26.38
CA ILE A 69 1.78 10.34 -25.03
C ILE A 69 0.26 10.32 -25.14
N ILE A 70 -0.37 9.27 -24.64
CA ILE A 70 -1.82 9.17 -24.50
C ILE A 70 -2.11 9.40 -23.03
N HIS A 71 -2.65 10.57 -22.70
CA HIS A 71 -3.03 10.93 -21.34
C HIS A 71 -4.53 10.64 -21.16
N LEU A 72 -4.81 9.73 -20.25
CA LEU A 72 -6.15 9.24 -19.91
C LEU A 72 -6.63 9.86 -18.62
N HIS A 73 -7.82 10.43 -18.62
CA HIS A 73 -8.44 11.00 -17.42
C HIS A 73 -9.03 9.90 -16.53
N GLN A 74 -8.18 9.07 -15.96
CA GLN A 74 -8.51 7.92 -15.11
C GLN A 74 -7.90 8.09 -13.71
N GLU A 75 -8.28 9.17 -13.04
CA GLU A 75 -7.83 9.51 -11.70
C GLU A 75 -8.19 8.38 -10.69
N GLY A 76 -7.38 8.24 -9.63
CA GLY A 76 -7.67 7.27 -8.56
C GLY A 76 -7.74 5.82 -9.06
N ARG A 77 -6.91 5.43 -10.04
CA ARG A 77 -6.96 4.10 -10.69
C ARG A 77 -8.30 3.77 -11.34
N GLY A 78 -8.97 4.82 -11.86
CA GLY A 78 -10.29 4.72 -12.49
C GLY A 78 -11.46 4.98 -11.56
N GLN A 79 -11.24 5.00 -10.24
CA GLN A 79 -12.29 5.25 -9.23
C GLN A 79 -12.68 6.73 -9.11
N GLY A 80 -11.90 7.63 -9.72
CA GLY A 80 -12.11 9.07 -9.66
C GLY A 80 -11.37 9.78 -8.53
N LEU A 81 -11.36 11.11 -8.60
CA LEU A 81 -10.63 11.97 -7.66
C LEU A 81 -11.20 11.88 -6.23
N SER A 82 -12.52 11.83 -6.08
CA SER A 82 -13.18 11.76 -4.77
C SER A 82 -12.77 10.51 -4.00
N GLU A 83 -12.78 9.36 -4.65
CA GLU A 83 -12.39 8.09 -4.01
C GLU A 83 -10.89 8.05 -3.72
N LYS A 84 -10.06 8.62 -4.60
CA LYS A 84 -8.64 8.81 -4.32
C LYS A 84 -8.38 9.64 -3.07
N ILE A 85 -9.09 10.77 -2.89
CA ILE A 85 -8.96 11.63 -1.70
C ILE A 85 -9.37 10.85 -0.44
N ARG A 86 -10.45 10.06 -0.50
CA ARG A 86 -10.88 9.21 0.61
C ARG A 86 -9.84 8.15 0.95
N ALA A 87 -9.24 7.51 -0.07
CA ALA A 87 -8.18 6.52 0.12
C ALA A 87 -6.92 7.15 0.74
N VAL A 88 -6.47 8.32 0.25
CA VAL A 88 -5.33 9.06 0.81
C VAL A 88 -5.58 9.41 2.28
N ARG A 89 -6.78 9.86 2.62
CA ARG A 89 -7.12 10.13 4.02
C ARG A 89 -7.01 8.90 4.92
N LEU A 90 -7.42 7.72 4.44
CA LEU A 90 -7.24 6.46 5.16
C LEU A 90 -5.76 6.06 5.26
N MET A 91 -4.96 6.32 4.22
CA MET A 91 -3.50 6.10 4.29
C MET A 91 -2.87 6.94 5.40
N GLU A 92 -3.28 8.21 5.55
CA GLU A 92 -2.77 9.12 6.57
C GLU A 92 -3.30 8.78 7.98
N SER A 93 -4.62 8.52 8.13
CA SER A 93 -5.24 8.31 9.44
C SER A 93 -4.99 6.91 10.01
N ASP A 94 -4.95 5.88 9.16
CA ASP A 94 -4.93 4.48 9.55
C ASP A 94 -3.64 3.77 9.16
N SER A 95 -2.67 4.52 8.60
CA SER A 95 -1.37 4.01 8.11
C SER A 95 -1.52 2.82 7.15
N LEU A 96 -2.57 2.87 6.31
CA LEU A 96 -2.82 1.86 5.28
C LEU A 96 -1.97 2.14 4.04
N ASP A 97 -1.63 1.11 3.30
CA ASP A 97 -1.13 1.32 1.95
C ASP A 97 -2.26 1.60 0.96
N THR A 98 -1.89 1.98 -0.26
CA THR A 98 -2.86 2.37 -1.28
C THR A 98 -3.81 1.23 -1.72
N VAL A 99 -3.40 -0.04 -1.60
CA VAL A 99 -4.26 -1.20 -1.92
C VAL A 99 -5.27 -1.42 -0.79
N GLN A 100 -4.78 -1.47 0.44
CA GLN A 100 -5.60 -1.63 1.64
C GLN A 100 -6.65 -0.52 1.79
N SER A 101 -6.29 0.72 1.42
CA SER A 101 -7.22 1.86 1.48
C SER A 101 -8.41 1.69 0.54
N PHE A 102 -8.18 1.21 -0.69
CA PHE A 102 -9.27 0.92 -1.63
C PHE A 102 -10.13 -0.26 -1.18
N GLU A 103 -9.52 -1.33 -0.66
CA GLU A 103 -10.24 -2.48 -0.09
C GLU A 103 -11.12 -2.08 1.10
N GLN A 104 -10.61 -1.24 1.99
CA GLN A 104 -11.40 -0.74 3.14
C GLN A 104 -12.58 0.13 2.71
N LEU A 105 -12.48 0.81 1.57
CA LEU A 105 -13.59 1.55 0.95
C LEU A 105 -14.57 0.64 0.20
N GLY A 106 -14.30 -0.66 0.10
CA GLY A 106 -15.11 -1.61 -0.68
C GLY A 106 -14.95 -1.41 -2.20
N LEU A 107 -13.83 -0.86 -2.65
CA LEU A 107 -13.55 -0.54 -4.04
C LEU A 107 -12.53 -1.53 -4.62
N GLU A 108 -12.65 -1.79 -5.92
CA GLU A 108 -11.63 -2.54 -6.65
C GLU A 108 -10.32 -1.76 -6.70
N GLN A 109 -9.21 -2.48 -6.64
CA GLN A 109 -7.87 -1.88 -6.55
C GLN A 109 -7.48 -1.10 -7.81
N ASP A 110 -7.93 -1.52 -8.99
CA ASP A 110 -7.59 -0.90 -10.27
C ASP A 110 -8.59 -1.30 -11.36
N ILE A 111 -9.49 -0.38 -11.71
CA ILE A 111 -10.52 -0.56 -12.76
C ILE A 111 -10.17 0.14 -14.09
N ARG A 112 -8.93 0.61 -14.23
CA ARG A 112 -8.50 1.29 -15.45
C ARG A 112 -8.57 0.37 -16.66
N THR A 113 -9.03 0.92 -17.77
CA THR A 113 -8.98 0.31 -19.10
C THR A 113 -8.03 1.09 -20.00
N TYR A 114 -7.60 0.48 -21.07
CA TYR A 114 -6.71 1.12 -22.06
C TYR A 114 -7.31 1.03 -23.46
N GLU A 115 -8.63 0.87 -23.55
CA GLU A 115 -9.38 0.71 -24.79
C GLU A 115 -9.19 1.92 -25.71
N SER A 116 -9.41 3.13 -25.21
CA SER A 116 -9.20 4.37 -25.96
C SER A 116 -7.78 4.52 -26.52
N ALA A 117 -6.77 4.01 -25.78
CA ALA A 117 -5.40 4.02 -26.27
C ALA A 117 -5.21 3.04 -27.44
N VAL A 118 -5.82 1.86 -27.38
CA VAL A 118 -5.80 0.87 -28.47
C VAL A 118 -6.53 1.39 -29.71
N GLU A 119 -7.73 1.94 -29.53
CA GLU A 119 -8.52 2.52 -30.64
C GLU A 119 -7.75 3.64 -31.35
N LEU A 120 -7.11 4.52 -30.58
CA LEU A 120 -6.28 5.58 -31.14
C LEU A 120 -5.12 5.01 -31.95
N LEU A 121 -4.35 4.06 -31.41
CA LEU A 121 -3.22 3.45 -32.10
C LEU A 121 -3.67 2.77 -33.42
N LYS A 122 -4.81 2.06 -33.41
CA LYS A 122 -5.40 1.46 -34.59
C LYS A 122 -5.84 2.51 -35.62
N SER A 123 -6.42 3.63 -35.19
CA SER A 123 -6.82 4.73 -36.09
C SER A 123 -5.62 5.38 -36.78
N LEU A 124 -4.47 5.43 -36.06
CA LEU A 124 -3.18 5.88 -36.57
C LEU A 124 -2.43 4.81 -37.37
N LYS A 125 -2.99 3.59 -37.50
CA LYS A 125 -2.35 2.44 -38.14
C LYS A 125 -1.00 2.04 -37.51
N ILE A 126 -0.88 2.22 -36.21
CA ILE A 126 0.31 1.83 -35.43
C ILE A 126 0.05 0.45 -34.84
N ASP A 127 0.77 -0.55 -35.30
CA ASP A 127 0.68 -1.96 -34.87
C ASP A 127 1.88 -2.41 -34.01
N ALA A 128 2.87 -1.53 -33.85
CA ALA A 128 4.04 -1.81 -33.00
C ALA A 128 4.54 -0.53 -32.29
N VAL A 129 4.89 -0.65 -31.01
CA VAL A 129 5.33 0.47 -30.17
C VAL A 129 6.47 0.09 -29.23
N ARG A 130 7.25 1.10 -28.80
CA ARG A 130 8.17 1.01 -27.66
C ARG A 130 7.51 1.64 -26.45
N LEU A 131 6.95 0.79 -25.56
CA LEU A 131 6.14 1.24 -24.42
C LEU A 131 7.00 1.68 -23.25
N ILE A 132 6.92 2.94 -22.88
CA ILE A 132 7.57 3.51 -21.67
C ILE A 132 6.68 3.19 -20.47
N SER A 133 6.90 2.05 -19.83
CA SER A 133 6.11 1.61 -18.68
C SER A 133 6.73 0.43 -17.94
N ASN A 134 6.66 0.46 -16.61
CA ASN A 134 6.98 -0.67 -15.74
C ASN A 134 5.73 -1.48 -15.34
N ASN A 135 4.54 -1.11 -15.83
CA ASN A 135 3.28 -1.80 -15.52
C ASN A 135 2.99 -2.92 -16.54
N PRO A 136 3.04 -4.20 -16.15
CA PRO A 136 2.81 -5.32 -17.06
C PRO A 136 1.38 -5.34 -17.63
N ARG A 137 0.37 -4.84 -16.89
CA ARG A 137 -1.02 -4.79 -17.38
C ARG A 137 -1.16 -3.96 -18.67
N LYS A 138 -0.43 -2.83 -18.77
CA LYS A 138 -0.47 -2.00 -20.00
C LYS A 138 0.09 -2.74 -21.19
N ARG A 139 1.21 -3.44 -21.01
CA ARG A 139 1.84 -4.26 -22.03
C ARG A 139 0.89 -5.37 -22.49
N HIS A 140 0.41 -6.22 -21.58
CA HIS A 140 -0.50 -7.31 -21.91
C HIS A 140 -1.78 -6.82 -22.60
N TYR A 141 -2.30 -5.66 -22.19
CA TYR A 141 -3.50 -5.11 -22.82
C TYR A 141 -3.27 -4.75 -24.29
N LEU A 142 -2.12 -4.13 -24.62
CA LEU A 142 -1.75 -3.81 -25.99
C LEU A 142 -1.51 -5.09 -26.81
N GLU A 143 -0.74 -6.04 -26.29
CA GLU A 143 -0.43 -7.33 -26.94
C GLU A 143 -1.70 -8.13 -27.25
N ASN A 144 -2.64 -8.19 -26.29
CA ASN A 144 -3.94 -8.87 -26.47
C ASN A 144 -4.82 -8.19 -27.54
N ASN A 145 -4.53 -6.95 -27.91
CA ASN A 145 -5.22 -6.21 -28.96
C ASN A 145 -4.42 -6.11 -30.27
N ASN A 146 -3.45 -7.03 -30.47
CA ASN A 146 -2.61 -7.14 -31.67
C ASN A 146 -1.67 -5.95 -31.90
N ILE A 147 -1.21 -5.29 -30.85
CA ILE A 147 -0.16 -4.28 -30.91
C ILE A 147 1.13 -4.89 -30.36
N SER A 148 2.17 -4.95 -31.18
CA SER A 148 3.49 -5.46 -30.77
C SER A 148 4.16 -4.48 -29.80
N VAL A 149 4.68 -4.97 -28.68
CA VAL A 149 5.24 -4.13 -27.63
C VAL A 149 6.68 -4.53 -27.29
N SER A 150 7.61 -3.61 -27.47
CA SER A 150 8.90 -3.64 -26.80
C SER A 150 8.88 -2.70 -25.59
N SER A 151 9.45 -3.12 -24.48
CA SER A 151 9.41 -2.35 -23.24
C SER A 151 10.59 -1.41 -23.11
N VAL A 152 10.32 -0.16 -22.71
CA VAL A 152 11.31 0.82 -22.26
C VAL A 152 11.08 1.05 -20.77
N ASN A 153 11.98 0.49 -19.94
CA ASN A 153 11.87 0.61 -18.50
C ASN A 153 12.22 2.02 -18.03
N THR A 154 11.47 2.51 -17.06
CA THR A 154 11.75 3.78 -16.39
C THR A 154 12.35 3.53 -15.01
N HIS A 155 13.19 4.46 -14.55
CA HIS A 155 13.76 4.42 -13.22
C HIS A 155 13.01 5.43 -12.35
N PRO A 156 12.21 4.99 -11.38
CA PRO A 156 11.46 5.91 -10.53
C PRO A 156 12.43 6.77 -9.71
N ASN A 157 12.10 8.04 -9.55
CA ASN A 157 12.78 8.90 -8.60
C ASN A 157 12.30 8.56 -7.19
N ILE A 158 13.11 7.82 -6.44
CA ILE A 158 12.78 7.33 -5.10
C ILE A 158 13.04 8.47 -4.11
N ARG A 159 12.01 8.83 -3.35
CA ARG A 159 12.04 9.82 -2.27
C ARG A 159 11.48 9.16 -1.00
N PRO A 160 11.79 9.68 0.20
CA PRO A 160 11.17 9.19 1.44
C PRO A 160 9.64 9.16 1.35
N GLU A 161 9.03 10.18 0.75
CA GLU A 161 7.58 10.37 0.67
C GLU A 161 6.89 9.38 -0.28
N ASN A 162 7.56 8.86 -1.32
CA ASN A 162 6.96 7.94 -2.29
C ASN A 162 7.49 6.50 -2.20
N LYS A 163 8.43 6.23 -1.31
CA LYS A 163 9.12 4.94 -1.21
C LYS A 163 8.13 3.80 -0.97
N GLU A 164 7.27 3.91 0.05
CA GLU A 164 6.25 2.93 0.36
C GLU A 164 5.24 2.70 -0.79
N TYR A 165 4.86 3.76 -1.46
CA TYR A 165 3.99 3.68 -2.63
C TYR A 165 4.63 2.88 -3.78
N LEU A 166 5.93 3.07 -4.02
CA LEU A 166 6.67 2.33 -5.05
C LEU A 166 6.83 0.85 -4.68
N TYR A 167 7.10 0.53 -3.42
CA TYR A 167 7.13 -0.85 -2.96
C TYR A 167 5.76 -1.53 -3.06
N THR A 168 4.68 -0.86 -2.71
CA THR A 168 3.32 -1.37 -2.89
C THR A 168 3.03 -1.67 -4.36
N LYS A 169 3.46 -0.80 -5.28
CA LYS A 169 3.36 -1.05 -6.72
C LYS A 169 4.10 -2.31 -7.15
N MET A 170 5.31 -2.52 -6.65
CA MET A 170 6.13 -3.68 -6.98
C MET A 170 5.51 -4.97 -6.43
N ARG A 171 5.22 -5.01 -5.12
CA ARG A 171 4.76 -6.21 -4.44
C ARG A 171 3.32 -6.60 -4.75
N LYS A 172 2.40 -5.63 -4.68
CA LYS A 172 0.96 -5.90 -4.75
C LYS A 172 0.36 -5.70 -6.14
N LEU A 173 1.00 -4.87 -6.97
CA LEU A 173 0.50 -4.56 -8.32
C LEU A 173 1.41 -5.09 -9.44
N GLY A 174 2.45 -5.84 -9.10
CA GLY A 174 3.33 -6.54 -10.04
C GLY A 174 4.15 -5.62 -10.96
N HIS A 175 4.42 -4.36 -10.57
CA HIS A 175 5.23 -3.45 -11.35
C HIS A 175 6.70 -3.91 -11.38
N LEU A 176 7.32 -3.85 -12.54
CA LEU A 176 8.74 -4.17 -12.74
C LEU A 176 9.60 -2.92 -12.44
N LEU A 177 9.86 -2.68 -11.17
CA LEU A 177 10.65 -1.55 -10.71
C LEU A 177 12.06 -2.04 -10.30
N PRO A 178 13.14 -1.34 -10.68
CA PRO A 178 14.50 -1.67 -10.24
C PRO A 178 14.74 -1.15 -8.81
N LEU A 179 13.97 -1.65 -7.85
CA LEU A 179 14.14 -1.38 -6.43
C LEU A 179 15.01 -2.47 -5.83
N ASP A 180 16.02 -2.07 -5.05
CA ASP A 180 16.88 -3.01 -4.34
C ASP A 180 16.13 -3.61 -3.15
N GLU A 181 16.01 -4.93 -3.10
CA GLU A 181 15.39 -5.63 -1.97
C GLU A 181 16.13 -5.39 -0.64
N GLN A 182 17.44 -5.10 -0.69
CA GLN A 182 18.19 -4.72 0.52
C GLN A 182 17.76 -3.36 1.07
N GLN A 183 17.39 -2.40 0.21
CA GLN A 183 16.82 -1.12 0.66
C GLN A 183 15.42 -1.26 1.26
N GLN A 184 14.74 -2.36 1.00
CA GLN A 184 13.45 -2.71 1.57
C GLN A 184 13.58 -3.10 3.04
N ASN A 185 14.58 -3.93 3.38
CA ASN A 185 14.85 -4.33 4.76
C ASN A 185 15.22 -3.14 5.65
N ASP A 186 15.77 -2.05 5.05
CA ASP A 186 16.07 -0.81 5.77
C ASP A 186 14.83 0.05 6.06
N THR A 187 13.65 -0.27 5.51
CA THR A 187 12.41 0.49 5.72
C THR A 187 11.35 -0.25 6.50
N GLU A 188 11.53 -1.53 6.70
CA GLU A 188 10.61 -2.36 7.45
C GLU A 188 11.30 -3.05 8.62
N ILE A 189 10.59 -3.10 9.74
CA ILE A 189 10.94 -3.94 10.88
C ILE A 189 9.91 -5.05 10.92
N GLN A 190 10.33 -6.23 10.50
CA GLN A 190 9.49 -7.42 10.56
C GLN A 190 9.65 -8.07 11.95
N PHE A 191 8.53 -8.50 12.52
CA PHE A 191 8.50 -9.20 13.80
C PHE A 191 7.42 -10.28 13.82
N TYR A 192 7.60 -11.28 14.67
CA TYR A 192 6.58 -12.30 14.92
C TYR A 192 6.78 -12.95 16.29
N HIS A 193 7.89 -13.67 16.50
CA HIS A 193 8.16 -14.35 17.76
C HIS A 193 8.65 -13.37 18.83
N SER A 194 8.13 -13.52 20.06
CA SER A 194 8.45 -12.63 21.18
C SER A 194 9.89 -12.75 21.69
N ASP A 195 10.62 -13.80 21.34
CA ASP A 195 12.00 -14.11 21.72
C ASP A 195 13.04 -13.70 20.64
N GLN A 196 12.60 -13.09 19.54
CA GLN A 196 13.45 -12.61 18.45
C GLN A 196 13.64 -11.08 18.49
N PRO A 197 14.60 -10.53 17.74
CA PRO A 197 14.72 -9.08 17.56
C PRO A 197 13.38 -8.50 17.08
N GLY A 198 12.93 -7.40 17.72
CA GLY A 198 11.59 -6.86 17.47
C GLY A 198 10.45 -7.58 18.20
N GLY A 199 10.73 -8.66 18.93
CA GLY A 199 9.72 -9.44 19.64
C GLY A 199 8.94 -8.65 20.70
N TYR A 200 9.49 -7.54 21.18
CA TYR A 200 8.80 -6.62 22.08
C TYR A 200 7.59 -5.94 21.40
N LEU A 201 7.52 -5.91 20.08
CA LEU A 201 6.37 -5.40 19.32
C LEU A 201 5.18 -6.35 19.37
N SER A 202 5.43 -7.67 19.49
CA SER A 202 4.38 -8.68 19.51
C SER A 202 3.44 -8.50 20.72
N ASN A 203 2.14 -8.71 20.51
CA ASN A 203 1.12 -8.78 21.56
C ASN A 203 1.34 -9.99 22.48
N PHE A 204 2.13 -10.99 22.07
CA PHE A 204 2.54 -12.14 22.86
C PHE A 204 3.74 -11.87 23.78
N SER A 205 4.43 -10.73 23.65
CA SER A 205 5.59 -10.40 24.48
C SER A 205 5.24 -10.34 25.98
N LEU A 206 6.14 -10.84 26.81
CA LEU A 206 5.93 -11.01 28.27
C LEU A 206 6.04 -9.69 29.05
N HIS A 207 5.32 -8.68 28.59
CA HIS A 207 5.22 -7.38 29.26
C HIS A 207 3.80 -7.20 29.77
N SER A 208 3.66 -7.15 31.08
CA SER A 208 2.35 -7.02 31.73
C SER A 208 1.76 -5.64 31.52
N VAL A 209 0.44 -5.57 31.39
CA VAL A 209 -0.30 -4.31 31.29
C VAL A 209 -1.36 -4.22 32.36
N PHE A 210 -1.55 -3.02 32.93
CA PHE A 210 -2.61 -2.75 33.87
C PHE A 210 -3.75 -1.98 33.17
N LEU A 211 -4.89 -2.63 33.04
CA LEU A 211 -6.06 -2.09 32.37
C LEU A 211 -7.33 -2.50 33.11
N GLU A 212 -8.29 -1.58 33.19
CA GLU A 212 -9.61 -1.83 33.79
C GLU A 212 -9.55 -2.38 35.21
N GLY A 213 -8.55 -1.93 36.01
CA GLY A 213 -8.37 -2.34 37.38
C GLY A 213 -7.67 -3.71 37.59
N PHE A 214 -7.21 -4.33 36.51
CA PHE A 214 -6.53 -5.64 36.56
C PHE A 214 -5.17 -5.61 35.89
N SER A 215 -4.26 -6.44 36.40
CA SER A 215 -2.99 -6.75 35.74
C SER A 215 -3.18 -7.93 34.78
N TRP A 216 -2.69 -7.77 33.56
CA TRP A 216 -2.72 -8.76 32.48
C TRP A 216 -1.29 -9.13 32.12
N ARG A 217 -0.98 -10.41 32.00
CA ARG A 217 0.40 -10.87 31.76
C ARG A 217 0.99 -10.40 30.44
N THR A 218 0.15 -10.27 29.41
CA THR A 218 0.51 -9.77 28.07
C THR A 218 -0.67 -9.03 27.46
N VAL A 219 -0.43 -8.28 26.40
CA VAL A 219 -1.48 -7.68 25.55
C VAL A 219 -2.46 -8.76 25.06
N GLU A 220 -1.95 -9.94 24.69
CA GLU A 220 -2.79 -11.06 24.21
C GLU A 220 -3.78 -11.53 25.27
N HIS A 221 -3.39 -11.64 26.55
CA HIS A 221 -4.34 -12.02 27.61
C HIS A 221 -5.49 -11.04 27.71
N TYR A 222 -5.21 -9.74 27.72
CA TYR A 222 -6.26 -8.73 27.72
C TYR A 222 -7.15 -8.83 26.48
N TYR A 223 -6.56 -8.85 25.29
CA TYR A 223 -7.28 -8.93 24.04
C TYR A 223 -8.21 -10.14 23.95
N GLN A 224 -7.76 -11.31 24.37
CA GLN A 224 -8.55 -12.53 24.35
C GLN A 224 -9.69 -12.49 25.38
N ALA A 225 -9.44 -11.94 26.57
CA ALA A 225 -10.47 -11.81 27.62
C ALA A 225 -11.61 -10.87 27.22
N GLN A 226 -11.30 -9.76 26.51
CA GLN A 226 -12.30 -8.78 26.09
C GLN A 226 -13.30 -9.32 25.04
N LYS A 227 -13.08 -10.52 24.52
CA LYS A 227 -14.06 -11.20 23.64
C LYS A 227 -15.34 -11.63 24.39
N PHE A 228 -15.32 -11.60 25.71
CA PHE A 228 -16.39 -12.15 26.56
C PHE A 228 -16.93 -11.08 27.53
N SER A 229 -18.21 -11.17 27.85
CA SER A 229 -18.86 -10.31 28.85
C SER A 229 -18.92 -10.93 30.27
N GLY A 230 -18.48 -12.16 30.41
CA GLY A 230 -18.61 -12.92 31.66
C GLY A 230 -17.29 -12.93 32.48
N ASN A 231 -17.36 -12.52 33.75
CA ASN A 231 -16.20 -12.47 34.64
C ASN A 231 -15.44 -13.80 34.78
N LYS A 232 -16.15 -14.95 34.70
CA LYS A 232 -15.52 -16.27 34.85
C LYS A 232 -14.51 -16.59 33.73
N ILE A 233 -14.93 -16.47 32.47
CA ILE A 233 -14.07 -16.75 31.30
C ILE A 233 -12.93 -15.73 31.24
N GLN A 234 -13.23 -14.45 31.45
CA GLN A 234 -12.22 -13.39 31.50
C GLN A 234 -11.16 -13.68 32.57
N GLN A 235 -11.57 -14.12 33.75
CA GLN A 235 -10.66 -14.46 34.83
C GLN A 235 -9.80 -15.69 34.49
N GLU A 236 -10.39 -16.70 33.87
CA GLU A 236 -9.67 -17.91 33.44
C GLU A 236 -8.58 -17.55 32.42
N ILE A 237 -8.92 -16.76 31.41
CA ILE A 237 -7.97 -16.25 30.41
C ILE A 237 -6.90 -15.40 31.07
N ARG A 238 -7.26 -14.47 31.97
CA ARG A 238 -6.34 -13.58 32.67
C ARG A 238 -5.29 -14.34 33.49
N LEU A 239 -5.71 -15.44 34.13
CA LEU A 239 -4.86 -16.25 35.01
C LEU A 239 -4.08 -17.34 34.26
N SER A 240 -4.34 -17.54 32.98
CA SER A 240 -3.63 -18.55 32.18
C SER A 240 -2.12 -18.29 32.17
N ALA A 241 -1.33 -19.35 32.03
CA ALA A 241 0.11 -19.30 32.21
C ALA A 241 0.84 -18.60 31.04
N THR A 242 0.30 -18.72 29.82
CA THR A 242 0.95 -18.24 28.59
C THR A 242 -0.06 -17.56 27.65
N PRO A 243 0.39 -16.66 26.78
CA PRO A 243 -0.49 -16.02 25.77
C PRO A 243 -1.09 -17.05 24.81
N THR A 244 -0.37 -18.13 24.50
CA THR A 244 -0.89 -19.24 23.68
C THR A 244 -2.07 -19.93 24.37
N LEU A 245 -1.98 -20.16 25.68
CA LEU A 245 -3.08 -20.75 26.45
C LEU A 245 -4.27 -19.79 26.52
N ALA A 246 -4.03 -18.49 26.71
CA ALA A 246 -5.08 -17.48 26.66
C ALA A 246 -5.85 -17.51 25.35
N LYS A 247 -5.13 -17.62 24.21
CA LYS A 247 -5.71 -17.74 22.86
C LYS A 247 -6.50 -19.06 22.71
N SER A 248 -6.00 -20.16 23.22
CA SER A 248 -6.68 -21.48 23.17
C SER A 248 -7.99 -21.47 23.97
N LEU A 249 -7.98 -20.97 25.20
CA LEU A 249 -9.17 -20.81 26.05
C LEU A 249 -10.23 -19.95 25.36
N ALA A 250 -9.85 -18.83 24.77
CA ALA A 250 -10.79 -18.00 24.02
C ALA A 250 -11.36 -18.71 22.78
N LYS A 251 -10.61 -19.62 22.16
CA LYS A 251 -11.10 -20.45 21.05
C LYS A 251 -12.10 -21.52 21.54
N GLU A 252 -11.86 -22.13 22.68
CA GLU A 252 -12.76 -23.12 23.30
C GLU A 252 -14.13 -22.51 23.62
N HIS A 253 -14.16 -21.26 24.09
CA HIS A 253 -15.38 -20.51 24.40
C HIS A 253 -15.94 -19.68 23.25
N HIS A 254 -15.59 -19.98 22.01
CA HIS A 254 -15.95 -19.15 20.84
C HIS A 254 -17.46 -18.84 20.74
N SER A 255 -18.34 -19.78 21.14
CA SER A 255 -19.79 -19.61 21.11
C SER A 255 -20.33 -18.57 22.11
N GLU A 256 -19.53 -18.22 23.13
CA GLU A 256 -19.88 -17.27 24.20
C GLU A 256 -19.34 -15.87 23.93
N ARG A 257 -18.71 -15.64 22.75
CA ARG A 257 -18.16 -14.36 22.36
C ARG A 257 -19.26 -13.31 22.19
N ILE A 258 -18.96 -12.06 22.60
CA ILE A 258 -19.89 -10.95 22.44
C ILE A 258 -20.21 -10.72 20.94
N PRO A 259 -21.48 -10.42 20.60
CA PRO A 259 -21.92 -10.32 19.21
C PRO A 259 -21.21 -9.19 18.41
N ASP A 260 -20.83 -8.11 19.07
CA ASP A 260 -20.24 -6.92 18.47
C ASP A 260 -18.69 -6.91 18.50
N TRP A 261 -18.07 -8.08 18.72
CA TRP A 261 -16.62 -8.21 18.81
C TRP A 261 -15.88 -7.67 17.59
N GLU A 262 -16.37 -7.99 16.39
CA GLU A 262 -15.69 -7.58 15.15
C GLU A 262 -15.56 -6.05 15.01
N SER A 263 -16.51 -5.29 15.55
CA SER A 263 -16.44 -3.82 15.57
C SER A 263 -15.56 -3.26 16.68
N LYS A 264 -15.23 -4.06 17.71
CA LYS A 264 -14.47 -3.63 18.89
C LYS A 264 -13.02 -4.07 18.90
N LYS A 265 -12.68 -5.12 18.16
CA LYS A 265 -11.38 -5.81 18.25
C LYS A 265 -10.17 -4.90 18.08
N GLU A 266 -10.23 -3.91 17.19
CA GLU A 266 -9.13 -2.97 16.98
C GLU A 266 -9.00 -1.95 18.12
N SER A 267 -10.12 -1.42 18.61
CA SER A 267 -10.09 -0.47 19.73
C SER A 267 -9.56 -1.13 21.00
N VAL A 268 -9.89 -2.40 21.23
CA VAL A 268 -9.37 -3.20 22.35
C VAL A 268 -7.87 -3.44 22.20
N MET A 269 -7.41 -3.85 21.02
CA MET A 269 -5.98 -4.02 20.77
C MET A 269 -5.20 -2.72 20.94
N LEU A 270 -5.71 -1.62 20.39
CA LEU A 270 -5.08 -0.31 20.50
C LEU A 270 -4.97 0.15 21.96
N ALA A 271 -6.02 -0.04 22.77
CA ALA A 271 -5.96 0.29 24.20
C ALA A 271 -4.87 -0.50 24.94
N ALA A 272 -4.73 -1.79 24.63
CA ALA A 272 -3.72 -2.65 25.24
C ALA A 272 -2.28 -2.29 24.79
N LEU A 273 -2.10 -1.96 23.53
CA LEU A 273 -0.80 -1.50 23.00
C LEU A 273 -0.40 -0.16 23.62
N ARG A 274 -1.31 0.82 23.71
CA ARG A 274 -1.06 2.08 24.42
C ARG A 274 -0.64 1.86 25.86
N ALA A 275 -1.37 1.01 26.58
CA ALA A 275 -1.04 0.67 27.95
C ALA A 275 0.37 0.06 28.06
N LYS A 276 0.71 -0.87 27.19
CA LYS A 276 2.03 -1.52 27.16
C LYS A 276 3.15 -0.49 27.00
N PHE A 277 3.11 0.33 25.97
CA PHE A 277 4.19 1.25 25.65
C PHE A 277 4.23 2.50 26.54
N LEU A 278 3.14 2.84 27.22
CA LEU A 278 3.12 3.89 28.24
C LEU A 278 3.58 3.39 29.62
N GLN A 279 3.25 2.15 29.96
CA GLN A 279 3.61 1.57 31.27
C GLN A 279 5.04 1.00 31.31
N HIS A 280 5.65 0.79 30.13
CA HIS A 280 7.04 0.36 29.98
C HIS A 280 7.81 1.40 29.18
N PRO A 281 8.38 2.45 29.82
CA PRO A 281 9.04 3.55 29.10
C PRO A 281 10.19 3.12 28.20
N ASP A 282 10.95 2.11 28.60
CA ASP A 282 12.00 1.49 27.79
C ASP A 282 11.48 0.91 26.47
N LEU A 283 10.31 0.28 26.49
CA LEU A 283 9.66 -0.19 25.27
C LEU A 283 9.10 0.97 24.44
N GLY A 284 8.58 2.00 25.11
CA GLY A 284 8.12 3.23 24.45
C GLY A 284 9.26 3.91 23.69
N ASP A 285 10.46 3.97 24.29
CA ASP A 285 11.64 4.51 23.62
C ASP A 285 12.09 3.63 22.44
N LEU A 286 12.15 2.32 22.63
CA LEU A 286 12.42 1.38 21.53
C LEU A 286 11.40 1.51 20.37
N LEU A 287 10.12 1.73 20.68
CA LEU A 287 9.12 1.94 19.65
C LEU A 287 9.34 3.28 18.91
N LYS A 288 9.71 4.35 19.63
CA LYS A 288 10.08 5.64 18.99
C LYS A 288 11.33 5.50 18.14
N ASP A 289 12.32 4.75 18.58
CA ASP A 289 13.58 4.50 17.86
C ASP A 289 13.39 3.72 16.56
N THR A 290 12.23 3.07 16.35
CA THR A 290 11.88 2.53 15.05
C THR A 290 11.67 3.62 13.97
N GLY A 291 11.66 4.89 14.35
CA GLY A 291 11.64 6.07 13.48
C GLY A 291 10.44 6.09 12.54
N THR A 292 10.68 6.03 11.25
CA THR A 292 9.66 5.99 10.20
C THR A 292 9.48 4.60 9.58
N HIS A 293 10.17 3.57 10.11
CA HIS A 293 10.08 2.22 9.56
C HIS A 293 8.64 1.68 9.63
N ARG A 294 8.24 0.99 8.59
CA ARG A 294 7.00 0.22 8.60
C ARG A 294 7.17 -0.97 9.55
N LEU A 295 6.25 -1.14 10.48
CA LEU A 295 6.24 -2.28 11.39
C LEU A 295 5.34 -3.36 10.82
N VAL A 296 5.85 -4.58 10.66
CA VAL A 296 5.15 -5.67 10.01
C VAL A 296 5.16 -6.91 10.88
N GLU A 297 3.98 -7.33 11.36
CA GLU A 297 3.85 -8.68 11.89
C GLU A 297 3.81 -9.65 10.71
N LEU A 298 4.82 -10.52 10.56
CA LEU A 298 4.92 -11.41 9.41
C LEU A 298 4.55 -12.85 9.78
N THR A 299 3.42 -13.35 9.28
CA THR A 299 3.00 -14.75 9.45
C THR A 299 1.89 -15.14 8.49
N ASP A 300 1.94 -16.38 7.98
CA ASP A 300 0.88 -16.94 7.12
C ASP A 300 -0.34 -17.47 7.92
N ASN A 301 -0.32 -17.35 9.25
CA ASN A 301 -1.36 -17.87 10.13
C ASN A 301 -2.51 -16.89 10.43
N ASP A 302 -2.34 -15.61 10.08
CA ASP A 302 -3.33 -14.57 10.38
C ASP A 302 -3.26 -13.43 9.35
N SER A 303 -4.16 -13.42 8.41
CA SER A 303 -4.21 -12.41 7.35
C SER A 303 -4.86 -11.07 7.79
N TYR A 304 -5.43 -11.01 9.00
CA TYR A 304 -6.01 -9.77 9.52
C TYR A 304 -4.99 -8.97 10.35
N TRP A 305 -4.40 -9.61 11.38
CA TRP A 305 -3.42 -8.93 12.24
C TRP A 305 -2.05 -8.82 11.62
N ALA A 306 -1.69 -9.75 10.76
CA ALA A 306 -0.39 -9.83 10.12
C ALA A 306 -0.43 -9.61 8.61
N GLU A 307 0.74 -9.50 8.02
CA GLU A 307 1.00 -9.66 6.59
C GLU A 307 1.56 -11.06 6.36
N THR A 308 1.18 -11.68 5.27
CA THR A 308 1.65 -13.02 4.88
C THR A 308 2.94 -12.92 4.05
N THR A 309 3.67 -14.02 3.90
CA THR A 309 4.94 -14.06 3.17
C THR A 309 4.81 -13.69 1.70
N ASP A 310 3.62 -13.79 1.10
CA ASP A 310 3.31 -13.35 -0.26
C ASP A 310 2.94 -11.85 -0.34
N GLY A 311 3.00 -11.12 0.78
CA GLY A 311 2.65 -9.70 0.88
C GLY A 311 1.15 -9.42 0.93
N SER A 312 0.31 -10.44 1.07
CA SER A 312 -1.12 -10.27 1.36
C SER A 312 -1.36 -10.10 2.87
N GLY A 313 -2.61 -9.85 3.27
CA GLY A 313 -2.94 -9.59 4.67
C GLY A 313 -2.91 -8.09 5.02
N LEU A 314 -3.60 -7.77 6.13
CA LEU A 314 -3.91 -6.37 6.48
C LEU A 314 -2.89 -5.74 7.43
N ASN A 315 -2.02 -6.53 8.06
CA ASN A 315 -1.01 -6.06 9.02
C ASN A 315 -1.58 -5.10 10.08
N ARG A 316 -2.81 -5.36 10.59
CA ARG A 316 -3.48 -4.42 11.51
C ARG A 316 -2.70 -4.21 12.80
N LEU A 317 -1.93 -5.21 13.29
CA LEU A 317 -1.09 -5.02 14.46
C LEU A 317 0.03 -4.01 14.19
N GLY A 318 0.73 -4.12 13.08
CA GLY A 318 1.76 -3.16 12.68
C GLY A 318 1.21 -1.75 12.51
N VAL A 319 0.03 -1.62 11.90
CA VAL A 319 -0.68 -0.32 11.75
C VAL A 319 -0.96 0.32 13.12
N LEU A 320 -1.51 -0.45 14.08
CA LEU A 320 -1.79 0.08 15.41
C LEU A 320 -0.52 0.43 16.20
N LEU A 321 0.57 -0.32 16.03
CA LEU A 321 1.87 0.01 16.62
C LEU A 321 2.44 1.32 16.08
N MET A 322 2.39 1.54 14.77
CA MET A 322 2.82 2.80 14.16
C MET A 322 1.98 3.98 14.64
N LYS A 323 0.67 3.78 14.85
CA LYS A 323 -0.21 4.79 15.47
C LYS A 323 0.22 5.12 16.91
N VAL A 324 0.47 4.12 17.75
CA VAL A 324 0.97 4.33 19.12
C VAL A 324 2.31 5.05 19.11
N ARG A 325 3.22 4.69 18.19
CA ARG A 325 4.49 5.39 18.00
C ARG A 325 4.30 6.87 17.74
N SER A 326 3.43 7.22 16.81
CA SER A 326 3.14 8.62 16.49
C SER A 326 2.58 9.40 17.69
N GLU A 327 1.71 8.76 18.49
CA GLU A 327 1.16 9.35 19.70
C GLU A 327 2.25 9.62 20.78
N LEU A 328 3.23 8.71 20.90
CA LEU A 328 4.37 8.85 21.83
C LEU A 328 5.38 9.91 21.40
N GLN A 329 5.46 10.26 20.13
CA GLN A 329 6.36 11.29 19.60
C GLN A 329 5.83 12.71 19.82
N VAL A 330 4.53 12.87 20.05
CA VAL A 330 3.86 14.17 20.25
C VAL A 330 3.79 14.55 21.73
N GLN A 331 4.00 13.60 22.65
CA GLN A 331 4.09 13.83 24.09
C GLN A 331 5.47 14.27 24.53
#